data_2e8f4a114e0f9c3f62e565c8fc93592d
#
_entry.id   2e8f4a114e0f9c3f62e565c8fc93592d
#
_cell.length_a   1.000
_cell.length_b   1.000
_cell.length_c   1.000
_cell.angle_alpha   90.00
_cell.angle_beta   90.00
_cell.angle_gamma   90.00
#
_symmetry.space_group_name_H-M   'P 1'
#
loop_
_entity.id
_entity.type
_entity.pdbx_description
1 polymer ?
#
loop_
_entity_poly.entity_id
_entity_poly.type
_entity_poly.pdbx_seq_one_letter_code
_entity_poly.pdbx_strand_id
1 'polypeptide(L)'
;MHVPDGCINAPVSAATGLISLGTIWAYIRSAKNLVADRLIALTGMMSALIFVLQMINFPIAAGTSGHLLGGALAVIVLGPSLGIICISIVVVIQSLLFADGGLSALGVNLLNMAVVTSLIGWLVISTWKKLFNEGYSSIISGSFIAGLLSVVFSSIAFVLEYAIGGTVAVPLGSVLIAMVSSHVLIGIGEGIITGLIVSLLLRVRSDLVYVNQNKENKNNPTSFYGIFILLILLLTLITPYASSSPDGLESVAESYGFN
;
A
#
# COMPACT_ATOMS: atom_id res chain seq x y z
N MET A 1 9.11 3.08 0.38
CA MET A 1 8.68 4.28 1.13
C MET A 1 8.73 4.08 2.65
N HIS A 2 9.50 3.14 3.14
CA HIS A 2 9.71 2.95 4.57
C HIS A 2 10.61 4.07 5.11
N VAL A 3 10.10 4.85 6.08
CA VAL A 3 10.86 5.94 6.71
C VAL A 3 11.84 5.32 7.71
N PRO A 4 13.17 5.58 7.59
CA PRO A 4 14.16 5.06 8.51
C PRO A 4 14.14 5.77 9.87
N ASP A 5 14.81 5.16 10.85
CA ASP A 5 15.01 5.78 12.16
C ASP A 5 15.76 7.12 12.05
N GLY A 6 15.33 8.09 12.82
CA GLY A 6 15.99 9.40 12.90
C GLY A 6 15.60 10.40 11.79
N CYS A 7 14.87 10.02 10.75
CA CYS A 7 14.45 10.95 9.68
C CYS A 7 13.39 11.97 10.16
N ILE A 8 12.50 11.54 11.05
CA ILE A 8 11.45 12.38 11.66
C ILE A 8 11.65 12.40 13.18
N ASN A 9 11.47 13.56 13.80
CA ASN A 9 11.64 13.72 15.24
C ASN A 9 10.57 12.94 16.05
N ALA A 10 10.91 12.63 17.31
CA ALA A 10 10.07 11.83 18.18
C ALA A 10 8.64 12.40 18.41
N PRO A 11 8.43 13.74 18.59
CA PRO A 11 7.09 14.28 18.74
C PRO A 11 6.18 14.02 17.56
N VAL A 12 6.66 14.19 16.32
CA VAL A 12 5.85 13.94 15.10
C VAL A 12 5.62 12.43 14.93
N SER A 13 6.66 11.59 15.15
CA SER A 13 6.48 10.12 15.13
C SER A 13 5.45 9.63 16.16
N ALA A 14 5.44 10.20 17.35
CA ALA A 14 4.45 9.87 18.38
C ALA A 14 3.05 10.34 17.98
N ALA A 15 2.89 11.57 17.46
CA ALA A 15 1.61 12.11 17.03
C ALA A 15 1.00 11.29 15.88
N THR A 16 1.80 10.97 14.85
CA THR A 16 1.38 10.12 13.73
C THR A 16 1.04 8.70 14.18
N GLY A 17 1.80 8.18 15.16
CA GLY A 17 1.50 6.89 15.81
C GLY A 17 0.15 6.88 16.51
N LEU A 18 -0.17 7.91 17.28
CA LEU A 18 -1.47 8.04 17.96
C LEU A 18 -2.63 8.15 16.95
N ILE A 19 -2.45 8.93 15.88
CA ILE A 19 -3.45 9.05 14.80
C ILE A 19 -3.66 7.70 14.12
N SER A 20 -2.58 7.00 13.78
CA SER A 20 -2.62 5.68 13.14
C SER A 20 -3.32 4.65 14.02
N LEU A 21 -2.92 4.55 15.30
CA LEU A 21 -3.52 3.62 16.25
C LEU A 21 -5.01 3.91 16.49
N GLY A 22 -5.39 5.18 16.62
CA GLY A 22 -6.78 5.59 16.73
C GLY A 22 -7.61 5.20 15.50
N THR A 23 -7.06 5.42 14.31
CA THR A 23 -7.70 5.05 13.05
C THR A 23 -7.83 3.53 12.92
N ILE A 24 -6.75 2.79 13.13
CA ILE A 24 -6.74 1.32 13.07
C ILE A 24 -7.75 0.75 14.08
N TRP A 25 -7.76 1.27 15.30
CA TRP A 25 -8.73 0.84 16.33
C TRP A 25 -10.19 1.07 15.91
N ALA A 26 -10.50 2.22 15.31
CA ALA A 26 -11.84 2.51 14.79
C ALA A 26 -12.25 1.49 13.70
N TYR A 27 -11.33 1.15 12.78
CA TYR A 27 -11.57 0.17 11.74
C TYR A 27 -11.64 -1.28 12.27
N ILE A 28 -10.87 -1.64 13.31
CA ILE A 28 -11.02 -2.92 14.01
C ILE A 28 -12.41 -3.03 14.65
N ARG A 29 -12.90 -1.96 15.27
CA ARG A 29 -14.27 -1.95 15.83
C ARG A 29 -15.32 -2.11 14.74
N SER A 30 -15.15 -1.44 13.61
CA SER A 30 -16.05 -1.57 12.46
C SER A 30 -16.00 -2.98 11.85
N ALA A 31 -14.85 -3.63 11.86
CA ALA A 31 -14.67 -4.97 11.31
C ALA A 31 -15.28 -6.07 12.17
N LYS A 32 -15.51 -5.87 13.47
CA LYS A 32 -15.98 -6.92 14.38
C LYS A 32 -17.25 -7.65 13.92
N ASN A 33 -18.17 -6.94 13.26
CA ASN A 33 -19.42 -7.51 12.75
C ASN A 33 -19.29 -8.10 11.34
N LEU A 34 -18.09 -7.97 10.70
CA LEU A 34 -17.82 -8.45 9.34
C LEU A 34 -17.02 -9.77 9.34
N VAL A 35 -16.57 -10.22 10.53
CA VAL A 35 -15.61 -11.32 10.63
C VAL A 35 -16.31 -12.66 10.43
N ALA A 36 -16.28 -13.15 9.18
CA ALA A 36 -16.52 -14.53 8.84
C ALA A 36 -15.17 -15.23 8.61
N ASP A 37 -15.06 -16.52 8.91
CA ASP A 37 -13.81 -17.31 8.72
C ASP A 37 -13.17 -17.11 7.35
N ARG A 38 -13.99 -17.01 6.31
CA ARG A 38 -13.56 -16.75 4.95
C ARG A 38 -12.84 -15.39 4.79
N LEU A 39 -13.32 -14.35 5.47
CA LEU A 39 -12.71 -13.01 5.39
C LEU A 39 -11.41 -12.93 6.18
N ILE A 40 -11.31 -13.67 7.28
CA ILE A 40 -10.04 -13.81 8.03
C ILE A 40 -8.99 -14.45 7.14
N ALA A 41 -9.32 -15.59 6.52
CA ALA A 41 -8.41 -16.29 5.61
C ALA A 41 -8.00 -15.42 4.42
N LEU A 42 -8.96 -14.70 3.80
CA LEU A 42 -8.68 -13.79 2.69
C LEU A 42 -7.76 -12.63 3.13
N THR A 43 -8.00 -12.04 4.32
CA THR A 43 -7.15 -10.97 4.86
C THR A 43 -5.72 -11.47 5.09
N GLY A 44 -5.55 -12.65 5.68
CA GLY A 44 -4.23 -13.26 5.88
C GLY A 44 -3.50 -13.53 4.56
N MET A 45 -4.19 -14.07 3.56
CA MET A 45 -3.62 -14.31 2.23
C MET A 45 -3.25 -13.02 1.51
N MET A 46 -4.09 -11.98 1.60
CA MET A 46 -3.77 -10.65 1.06
C MET A 46 -2.59 -10.01 1.77
N SER A 47 -2.49 -10.16 3.10
CA SER A 47 -1.33 -9.65 3.85
C SER A 47 -0.04 -10.35 3.39
N ALA A 48 -0.05 -11.66 3.20
CA ALA A 48 1.11 -12.39 2.69
C ALA A 48 1.48 -11.97 1.26
N LEU A 49 0.48 -11.81 0.38
CA LEU A 49 0.70 -11.35 -0.99
C LEU A 49 1.30 -9.94 -1.02
N ILE A 50 0.72 -9.01 -0.26
CA ILE A 50 1.19 -7.62 -0.22
C ILE A 50 2.58 -7.53 0.43
N PHE A 51 2.84 -8.32 1.48
CA PHE A 51 4.16 -8.42 2.07
C PHE A 51 5.23 -8.78 1.03
N VAL A 52 5.00 -9.83 0.24
CA VAL A 52 5.94 -10.23 -0.83
C VAL A 52 6.06 -9.15 -1.90
N LEU A 53 4.95 -8.53 -2.31
CA LEU A 53 4.97 -7.44 -3.29
C LEU A 53 5.74 -6.20 -2.80
N GLN A 54 5.69 -5.90 -1.51
CA GLN A 54 6.46 -4.79 -0.91
C GLN A 54 7.96 -5.10 -0.83
N MET A 55 8.35 -6.37 -0.71
CA MET A 55 9.75 -6.79 -0.68
C MET A 55 10.38 -6.84 -2.09
N ILE A 56 9.60 -6.70 -3.16
CA ILE A 56 10.10 -6.73 -4.53
C ILE A 56 10.19 -5.31 -5.09
N ASN A 57 11.42 -4.80 -5.19
CA ASN A 57 11.70 -3.51 -5.80
C ASN A 57 11.76 -3.63 -7.32
N PHE A 58 11.12 -2.71 -8.04
CA PHE A 58 11.21 -2.58 -9.49
C PHE A 58 11.96 -1.30 -9.88
N PRO A 59 12.79 -1.33 -10.94
CA PRO A 59 13.53 -0.15 -11.37
C PRO A 59 12.56 0.91 -11.92
N ILE A 60 12.80 2.18 -11.56
CA ILE A 60 11.96 3.30 -12.00
C ILE A 60 12.70 4.17 -12.99
N ALA A 61 13.65 4.98 -12.52
CA ALA A 61 14.46 5.90 -13.31
C ALA A 61 15.69 6.37 -12.51
N ALA A 62 16.74 6.80 -13.20
CA ALA A 62 17.92 7.46 -12.60
C ALA A 62 18.57 6.69 -11.44
N GLY A 63 18.60 5.36 -11.50
CA GLY A 63 19.17 4.53 -10.42
C GLY A 63 18.30 4.38 -9.18
N THR A 64 17.02 4.75 -9.28
CA THR A 64 16.05 4.62 -8.18
C THR A 64 15.13 3.43 -8.45
N SER A 65 14.70 2.77 -7.41
CA SER A 65 13.69 1.72 -7.45
C SER A 65 12.42 2.13 -6.69
N GLY A 66 11.41 1.29 -6.77
CA GLY A 66 10.20 1.44 -5.99
C GLY A 66 9.57 0.09 -5.71
N HIS A 67 8.76 0.03 -4.68
CA HIS A 67 7.97 -1.15 -4.32
C HIS A 67 6.50 -0.76 -4.20
N LEU A 68 5.63 -1.77 -4.22
CA LEU A 68 4.20 -1.57 -3.98
C LEU A 68 3.98 -1.07 -2.54
N LEU A 69 3.02 -0.16 -2.31
CA LEU A 69 2.51 0.15 -0.98
C LEU A 69 1.30 -0.71 -0.61
N GLY A 70 0.47 -1.03 -1.60
CA GLY A 70 -0.59 -2.04 -1.50
C GLY A 70 -1.89 -1.56 -0.86
N GLY A 71 -1.96 -0.34 -0.32
CA GLY A 71 -3.16 0.15 0.37
C GLY A 71 -4.40 0.19 -0.50
N ALA A 72 -4.27 0.69 -1.73
CA ALA A 72 -5.36 0.69 -2.70
C ALA A 72 -5.81 -0.74 -3.05
N LEU A 73 -4.88 -1.66 -3.31
CA LEU A 73 -5.17 -3.06 -3.58
C LEU A 73 -5.94 -3.70 -2.43
N ALA A 74 -5.46 -3.49 -1.20
CA ALA A 74 -6.07 -4.06 0.00
C ALA A 74 -7.54 -3.61 0.16
N VAL A 75 -7.83 -2.31 0.02
CA VAL A 75 -9.21 -1.82 0.21
C VAL A 75 -10.14 -2.19 -0.94
N ILE A 76 -9.63 -2.34 -2.15
CA ILE A 76 -10.42 -2.79 -3.30
C ILE A 76 -10.86 -4.25 -3.13
N VAL A 77 -9.98 -5.09 -2.61
CA VAL A 77 -10.25 -6.52 -2.41
C VAL A 77 -10.97 -6.82 -1.10
N LEU A 78 -10.55 -6.21 0.00
CA LEU A 78 -11.03 -6.52 1.36
C LEU A 78 -12.08 -5.53 1.89
N GLY A 79 -12.23 -4.38 1.25
CA GLY A 79 -12.96 -3.25 1.81
C GLY A 79 -12.11 -2.42 2.77
N PRO A 80 -12.60 -1.22 3.17
CA PRO A 80 -11.79 -0.25 3.91
C PRO A 80 -11.33 -0.77 5.28
N SER A 81 -12.19 -1.46 6.02
CA SER A 81 -11.85 -1.92 7.37
C SER A 81 -10.76 -2.99 7.38
N LEU A 82 -10.95 -4.06 6.61
CA LEU A 82 -9.98 -5.15 6.55
C LEU A 82 -8.73 -4.76 5.76
N GLY A 83 -8.84 -3.85 4.78
CA GLY A 83 -7.72 -3.35 4.01
C GLY A 83 -6.71 -2.58 4.86
N ILE A 84 -7.18 -1.63 5.69
CA ILE A 84 -6.31 -0.89 6.62
C ILE A 84 -5.64 -1.85 7.62
N ILE A 85 -6.39 -2.80 8.19
CA ILE A 85 -5.85 -3.81 9.12
C ILE A 85 -4.78 -4.66 8.41
N CYS A 86 -5.05 -5.10 7.19
CA CYS A 86 -4.13 -5.89 6.37
C CYS A 86 -2.77 -5.20 6.21
N ILE A 87 -2.76 -3.95 5.73
CA ILE A 87 -1.51 -3.19 5.55
C ILE A 87 -0.83 -2.90 6.88
N SER A 88 -1.60 -2.59 7.92
CA SER A 88 -1.03 -2.32 9.26
C SER A 88 -0.26 -3.54 9.79
N ILE A 89 -0.79 -4.75 9.60
CA ILE A 89 -0.10 -5.99 9.98
C ILE A 89 1.21 -6.15 9.19
N VAL A 90 1.17 -5.89 7.88
CA VAL A 90 2.35 -5.99 7.02
C VAL A 90 3.45 -5.03 7.47
N VAL A 91 3.12 -3.74 7.63
CA VAL A 91 4.09 -2.70 8.05
C VAL A 91 4.68 -3.01 9.43
N VAL A 92 3.87 -3.46 10.39
CA VAL A 92 4.38 -3.84 11.73
C VAL A 92 5.34 -5.04 11.64
N ILE A 93 5.00 -6.07 10.87
CA ILE A 93 5.85 -7.24 10.69
C ILE A 93 7.18 -6.85 10.01
N GLN A 94 7.14 -6.01 8.99
CA GLN A 94 8.34 -5.54 8.28
C GLN A 94 9.27 -4.77 9.22
N SER A 95 8.76 -3.82 9.98
CA SER A 95 9.57 -3.04 10.92
C SER A 95 10.14 -3.87 12.07
N LEU A 96 9.35 -4.81 12.63
CA LEU A 96 9.78 -5.60 13.79
C LEU A 96 10.68 -6.78 13.46
N LEU A 97 10.44 -7.48 12.34
CA LEU A 97 11.11 -8.74 12.03
C LEU A 97 12.14 -8.60 10.91
N PHE A 98 12.01 -7.61 10.05
CA PHE A 98 12.86 -7.45 8.87
C PHE A 98 13.68 -6.16 8.88
N ALA A 99 13.51 -5.30 9.91
CA ALA A 99 14.14 -3.99 10.01
C ALA A 99 13.88 -3.11 8.76
N ASP A 100 12.76 -3.34 8.08
CA ASP A 100 12.32 -2.55 6.94
C ASP A 100 11.41 -1.41 7.44
N GLY A 101 11.99 -0.22 7.52
CA GLY A 101 11.45 0.94 8.21
C GLY A 101 11.84 1.03 9.69
N GLY A 102 12.11 2.28 10.14
CA GLY A 102 12.54 2.54 11.50
C GLY A 102 11.48 2.25 12.56
N LEU A 103 11.89 1.69 13.69
CA LEU A 103 11.00 1.48 14.84
C LEU A 103 10.54 2.81 15.45
N SER A 104 11.40 3.81 15.51
CA SER A 104 11.04 5.16 15.96
C SER A 104 10.14 5.88 14.95
N ALA A 105 10.15 5.47 13.68
CA ALA A 105 9.33 5.98 12.60
C ALA A 105 8.07 5.13 12.34
N LEU A 106 7.80 4.08 13.13
CA LEU A 106 6.68 3.17 12.91
C LEU A 106 5.32 3.90 12.82
N GLY A 107 5.14 4.96 13.63
CA GLY A 107 3.94 5.78 13.57
C GLY A 107 3.74 6.47 12.21
N VAL A 108 4.80 7.04 11.67
CA VAL A 108 4.87 7.67 10.33
C VAL A 108 4.60 6.60 9.25
N ASN A 109 5.27 5.46 9.34
CA ASN A 109 5.10 4.36 8.38
C ASN A 109 3.66 3.82 8.38
N LEU A 110 3.05 3.65 9.55
CA LEU A 110 1.64 3.23 9.65
C LEU A 110 0.69 4.30 9.08
N LEU A 111 0.94 5.59 9.36
CA LEU A 111 0.11 6.65 8.82
C LEU A 111 0.19 6.69 7.30
N ASN A 112 1.39 6.71 6.75
CA ASN A 112 1.60 6.89 5.32
C ASN A 112 1.23 5.64 4.52
N MET A 113 1.71 4.46 4.93
CA MET A 113 1.57 3.23 4.15
C MET A 113 0.25 2.50 4.42
N ALA A 114 -0.28 2.52 5.66
CA ALA A 114 -1.52 1.81 5.95
C ALA A 114 -2.74 2.74 5.89
N VAL A 115 -2.70 3.91 6.54
CA VAL A 115 -3.89 4.75 6.66
C VAL A 115 -4.10 5.60 5.40
N VAL A 116 -3.11 6.41 5.00
CA VAL A 116 -3.25 7.34 3.86
C VAL A 116 -3.50 6.58 2.57
N THR A 117 -2.68 5.58 2.24
CA THR A 117 -2.85 4.83 0.97
C THR A 117 -4.20 4.13 0.90
N SER A 118 -4.66 3.56 2.02
CA SER A 118 -5.96 2.87 2.09
C SER A 118 -7.13 3.85 1.97
N LEU A 119 -7.09 4.98 2.68
CA LEU A 119 -8.17 5.96 2.63
C LEU A 119 -8.27 6.63 1.26
N ILE A 120 -7.14 7.03 0.67
CA ILE A 120 -7.11 7.61 -0.68
C ILE A 120 -7.55 6.55 -1.70
N GLY A 121 -7.02 5.33 -1.62
CA GLY A 121 -7.42 4.24 -2.50
C GLY A 121 -8.93 3.99 -2.45
N TRP A 122 -9.51 3.95 -1.25
CA TRP A 122 -10.95 3.78 -1.06
C TRP A 122 -11.75 4.98 -1.60
N LEU A 123 -11.33 6.20 -1.32
CA LEU A 123 -11.99 7.41 -1.81
C LEU A 123 -12.00 7.44 -3.34
N VAL A 124 -10.87 7.17 -3.97
CA VAL A 124 -10.73 7.18 -5.43
C VAL A 124 -11.59 6.10 -6.07
N ILE A 125 -11.51 4.84 -5.66
CA ILE A 125 -12.29 3.76 -6.26
C ILE A 125 -13.79 3.96 -6.06
N SER A 126 -14.21 4.44 -4.88
CA SER A 126 -15.61 4.71 -4.58
C SER A 126 -16.19 5.84 -5.43
N THR A 127 -15.40 6.90 -5.63
CA THR A 127 -15.79 8.04 -6.48
C THR A 127 -15.79 7.63 -7.96
N TRP A 128 -14.77 6.88 -8.39
CA TRP A 128 -14.64 6.39 -9.76
C TRP A 128 -15.85 5.55 -10.18
N LYS A 129 -16.28 4.62 -9.34
CA LYS A 129 -17.48 3.80 -9.57
C LYS A 129 -18.76 4.62 -9.70
N LYS A 130 -18.89 5.70 -8.94
CA LYS A 130 -20.05 6.61 -9.05
C LYS A 130 -20.07 7.37 -10.37
N LEU A 131 -18.90 7.69 -10.94
CA LEU A 131 -18.76 8.49 -12.15
C LEU A 131 -18.81 7.64 -13.45
N PHE A 132 -18.29 6.40 -13.43
CA PHE A 132 -18.00 5.61 -14.63
C PHE A 132 -18.68 4.24 -14.69
N ASN A 133 -19.86 4.07 -14.10
CA ASN A 133 -20.60 2.79 -14.04
C ASN A 133 -19.88 1.66 -13.26
N GLU A 134 -20.60 0.56 -13.00
CA GLU A 134 -20.12 -0.56 -12.16
C GLU A 134 -19.55 -1.75 -12.95
N GLY A 135 -19.16 -1.55 -14.21
CA GLY A 135 -18.58 -2.61 -15.04
C GLY A 135 -17.14 -2.98 -14.67
N TYR A 136 -16.70 -4.17 -15.08
CA TYR A 136 -15.32 -4.65 -14.81
C TYR A 136 -14.25 -3.69 -15.32
N SER A 137 -14.44 -3.12 -16.51
CA SER A 137 -13.51 -2.12 -17.07
C SER A 137 -13.37 -0.88 -16.17
N SER A 138 -14.49 -0.42 -15.59
CA SER A 138 -14.49 0.71 -14.66
C SER A 138 -13.77 0.35 -13.35
N ILE A 139 -13.98 -0.85 -12.80
CA ILE A 139 -13.28 -1.31 -11.60
C ILE A 139 -11.77 -1.39 -11.88
N ILE A 140 -11.35 -1.94 -13.03
CA ILE A 140 -9.93 -2.08 -13.38
C ILE A 140 -9.27 -0.71 -13.58
N SER A 141 -9.89 0.18 -14.35
CA SER A 141 -9.34 1.54 -14.56
C SER A 141 -9.33 2.37 -13.28
N GLY A 142 -10.39 2.26 -12.46
CA GLY A 142 -10.45 2.89 -11.15
C GLY A 142 -9.39 2.34 -10.20
N SER A 143 -9.06 1.04 -10.27
CA SER A 143 -8.00 0.41 -9.48
C SER A 143 -6.62 0.95 -9.85
N PHE A 144 -6.36 1.16 -11.15
CA PHE A 144 -5.14 1.81 -11.61
C PHE A 144 -5.00 3.23 -11.02
N ILE A 145 -6.03 4.05 -11.16
CA ILE A 145 -6.00 5.43 -10.65
C ILE A 145 -5.91 5.46 -9.12
N ALA A 146 -6.60 4.53 -8.43
CA ALA A 146 -6.53 4.42 -6.97
C ALA A 146 -5.11 4.05 -6.50
N GLY A 147 -4.44 3.10 -7.17
CA GLY A 147 -3.05 2.75 -6.90
C GLY A 147 -2.13 3.96 -7.09
N LEU A 148 -2.20 4.60 -8.26
CA LEU A 148 -1.37 5.77 -8.56
C LEU A 148 -1.54 6.88 -7.52
N LEU A 149 -2.77 7.32 -7.29
CA LEU A 149 -3.02 8.46 -6.41
C LEU A 149 -2.73 8.14 -4.94
N SER A 150 -2.95 6.90 -4.48
CA SER A 150 -2.64 6.52 -3.10
C SER A 150 -1.16 6.69 -2.77
N VAL A 151 -0.27 6.34 -3.70
CA VAL A 151 1.19 6.50 -3.56
C VAL A 151 1.59 7.97 -3.55
N VAL A 152 1.07 8.75 -4.49
CA VAL A 152 1.38 10.20 -4.58
C VAL A 152 0.93 10.93 -3.32
N PHE A 153 -0.28 10.66 -2.83
CA PHE A 153 -0.76 11.30 -1.59
C PHE A 153 0.01 10.83 -0.35
N SER A 154 0.49 9.59 -0.33
CA SER A 154 1.37 9.10 0.75
C SER A 154 2.69 9.87 0.76
N SER A 155 3.29 10.14 -0.40
CA SER A 155 4.51 10.96 -0.49
C SER A 155 4.29 12.41 -0.06
N ILE A 156 3.14 13.00 -0.38
CA ILE A 156 2.77 14.34 0.08
C ILE A 156 2.60 14.35 1.62
N ALA A 157 1.96 13.33 2.19
CA ALA A 157 1.80 13.21 3.64
C ALA A 157 3.18 13.16 4.33
N PHE A 158 4.13 12.37 3.80
CA PHE A 158 5.50 12.37 4.30
C PHE A 158 6.16 13.76 4.23
N VAL A 159 5.99 14.50 3.14
CA VAL A 159 6.54 15.87 3.02
C VAL A 159 5.94 16.82 4.07
N LEU A 160 4.66 16.68 4.40
CA LEU A 160 4.02 17.47 5.47
C LEU A 160 4.58 17.09 6.84
N GLU A 161 4.80 15.80 7.11
CA GLU A 161 5.44 15.32 8.33
C GLU A 161 6.89 15.83 8.45
N TYR A 162 7.62 15.79 7.34
CA TYR A 162 8.97 16.32 7.25
C TYR A 162 9.02 17.85 7.48
N ALA A 163 8.05 18.60 6.98
CA ALA A 163 7.96 20.04 7.21
C ALA A 163 7.80 20.41 8.69
N ILE A 164 7.16 19.52 9.49
CA ILE A 164 6.89 19.75 10.92
C ILE A 164 8.03 19.18 11.78
N GLY A 165 8.58 18.01 11.40
CA GLY A 165 9.47 17.23 12.25
C GLY A 165 10.68 16.61 11.57
N GLY A 166 11.04 17.05 10.37
CA GLY A 166 12.27 16.62 9.71
C GLY A 166 13.51 16.99 10.55
N THR A 167 14.43 16.06 10.69
CA THR A 167 15.63 16.21 11.51
C THR A 167 16.82 16.80 10.76
N VAL A 168 16.77 16.74 9.42
CA VAL A 168 17.85 17.23 8.54
C VAL A 168 17.41 18.51 7.84
N ALA A 169 18.33 19.48 7.75
CA ALA A 169 18.05 20.79 7.17
C ALA A 169 18.14 20.77 5.62
N VAL A 170 17.17 20.11 4.97
CA VAL A 170 17.01 20.15 3.50
C VAL A 170 15.87 21.10 3.14
N PRO A 171 16.00 21.96 2.11
CA PRO A 171 14.89 22.83 1.68
C PRO A 171 13.64 22.02 1.34
N LEU A 172 12.51 22.39 1.95
CA LEU A 172 11.23 21.67 1.80
C LEU A 172 10.80 21.50 0.34
N GLY A 173 11.06 22.52 -0.50
CA GLY A 173 10.77 22.46 -1.94
C GLY A 173 11.55 21.36 -2.66
N SER A 174 12.80 21.13 -2.27
CA SER A 174 13.62 20.05 -2.84
C SER A 174 13.10 18.68 -2.43
N VAL A 175 12.75 18.50 -1.15
CA VAL A 175 12.13 17.26 -0.65
C VAL A 175 10.79 16.99 -1.36
N LEU A 176 9.94 18.01 -1.50
CA LEU A 176 8.65 17.89 -2.20
C LEU A 176 8.83 17.42 -3.64
N ILE A 177 9.70 18.10 -4.41
CA ILE A 177 9.92 17.76 -5.81
C ILE A 177 10.49 16.34 -5.94
N ALA A 178 11.50 15.98 -5.15
CA ALA A 178 12.13 14.68 -5.21
C ALA A 178 11.15 13.56 -4.81
N MET A 179 10.41 13.73 -3.72
CA MET A 179 9.45 12.76 -3.24
C MET A 179 8.29 12.57 -4.23
N VAL A 180 7.66 13.65 -4.66
CA VAL A 180 6.49 13.55 -5.56
C VAL A 180 6.90 13.00 -6.92
N SER A 181 8.03 13.44 -7.52
CA SER A 181 8.45 12.96 -8.84
C SER A 181 8.76 11.47 -8.84
N SER A 182 9.50 10.95 -7.85
CA SER A 182 9.78 9.52 -7.72
C SER A 182 8.49 8.72 -7.46
N HIS A 183 7.62 9.23 -6.58
CA HIS A 183 6.40 8.54 -6.21
C HIS A 183 5.27 8.59 -7.25
N VAL A 184 5.31 9.53 -8.21
CA VAL A 184 4.47 9.45 -9.42
C VAL A 184 4.86 8.24 -10.26
N LEU A 185 6.16 7.99 -10.46
CA LEU A 185 6.64 6.82 -11.21
C LEU A 185 6.33 5.51 -10.48
N ILE A 186 6.56 5.45 -9.16
CA ILE A 186 6.16 4.31 -8.32
C ILE A 186 4.65 4.09 -8.41
N GLY A 187 3.87 5.17 -8.33
CA GLY A 187 2.41 5.12 -8.41
C GLY A 187 1.89 4.58 -9.74
N ILE A 188 2.56 4.87 -10.87
CA ILE A 188 2.22 4.25 -12.17
C ILE A 188 2.43 2.73 -12.07
N GLY A 189 3.56 2.28 -11.53
CA GLY A 189 3.84 0.85 -11.29
C GLY A 189 2.80 0.20 -10.38
N GLU A 190 2.48 0.84 -9.24
CA GLU A 190 1.44 0.37 -8.32
C GLU A 190 0.06 0.30 -8.97
N GLY A 191 -0.29 1.30 -9.77
CA GLY A 191 -1.54 1.32 -10.53
C GLY A 191 -1.64 0.15 -11.51
N ILE A 192 -0.58 -0.13 -12.25
CA ILE A 192 -0.50 -1.27 -13.18
C ILE A 192 -0.66 -2.59 -12.41
N ILE A 193 0.14 -2.82 -11.37
CA ILE A 193 0.10 -4.06 -10.58
C ILE A 193 -1.28 -4.25 -9.96
N THR A 194 -1.84 -3.21 -9.32
CA THR A 194 -3.17 -3.24 -8.71
C THR A 194 -4.24 -3.55 -9.75
N GLY A 195 -4.22 -2.88 -10.91
CA GLY A 195 -5.16 -3.12 -12.01
C GLY A 195 -5.08 -4.54 -12.56
N LEU A 196 -3.87 -5.09 -12.72
CA LEU A 196 -3.67 -6.46 -13.19
C LEU A 196 -4.18 -7.50 -12.20
N ILE A 197 -3.85 -7.36 -10.90
CA ILE A 197 -4.31 -8.29 -9.85
C ILE A 197 -5.85 -8.24 -9.75
N VAL A 198 -6.44 -7.05 -9.71
CA VAL A 198 -7.90 -6.89 -9.68
C VAL A 198 -8.55 -7.46 -10.93
N SER A 199 -7.96 -7.26 -12.12
CA SER A 199 -8.46 -7.85 -13.38
C SER A 199 -8.45 -9.37 -13.34
N LEU A 200 -7.37 -9.98 -12.82
CA LEU A 200 -7.27 -11.43 -12.65
C LEU A 200 -8.35 -11.94 -11.67
N LEU A 201 -8.49 -11.28 -10.52
CA LEU A 201 -9.49 -11.65 -9.51
C LEU A 201 -10.91 -11.54 -10.07
N LEU A 202 -11.23 -10.46 -10.79
CA LEU A 202 -12.56 -10.28 -11.40
C LEU A 202 -12.88 -11.37 -12.43
N ARG A 203 -11.90 -11.89 -13.17
CA ARG A 203 -12.12 -12.96 -14.16
C ARG A 203 -12.26 -14.34 -13.53
N VAL A 204 -11.49 -14.65 -12.49
CA VAL A 204 -11.42 -16.00 -11.92
C VAL A 204 -12.30 -16.12 -10.68
N ARG A 205 -12.31 -15.14 -9.81
CA ARG A 205 -13.04 -15.11 -8.54
C ARG A 205 -13.54 -13.70 -8.22
N SER A 206 -14.51 -13.24 -9.02
CA SER A 206 -15.12 -11.91 -8.88
C SER A 206 -15.77 -11.68 -7.51
N ASP A 207 -16.13 -12.75 -6.81
CA ASP A 207 -16.70 -12.74 -5.45
C ASP A 207 -15.70 -12.34 -4.36
N LEU A 208 -14.37 -12.38 -4.64
CA LEU A 208 -13.32 -11.95 -3.72
C LEU A 208 -13.06 -10.44 -3.77
N VAL A 209 -13.54 -9.74 -4.80
CA VAL A 209 -13.32 -8.31 -4.96
C VAL A 209 -14.44 -7.55 -4.26
N TYR A 210 -14.13 -6.88 -3.14
CA TYR A 210 -15.12 -6.20 -2.29
C TYR A 210 -15.93 -5.14 -3.05
N VAL A 211 -15.27 -4.37 -3.90
CA VAL A 211 -15.92 -3.29 -4.66
C VAL A 211 -16.81 -3.80 -5.80
N ASN A 212 -16.75 -5.09 -6.14
CA ASN A 212 -17.62 -5.69 -7.14
C ASN A 212 -18.98 -6.06 -6.52
N GLN A 213 -20.06 -5.42 -6.95
CA GLN A 213 -21.41 -5.70 -6.45
C GLN A 213 -22.08 -6.86 -7.18
N ASN A 214 -21.67 -7.17 -8.41
CA ASN A 214 -22.17 -8.28 -9.21
C ASN A 214 -21.47 -9.59 -8.82
N LYS A 215 -21.68 -10.05 -7.60
CA LYS A 215 -21.03 -11.25 -7.06
C LYS A 215 -21.74 -12.51 -7.53
N GLU A 216 -21.18 -13.19 -8.51
CA GLU A 216 -21.49 -14.60 -8.70
C GLU A 216 -20.80 -15.41 -7.60
N ASN A 217 -21.59 -16.08 -6.78
CA ASN A 217 -21.05 -16.88 -5.66
C ASN A 217 -20.48 -18.20 -6.19
N LYS A 218 -19.19 -18.20 -6.52
CA LYS A 218 -18.47 -19.42 -6.93
C LYS A 218 -17.85 -20.09 -5.71
N ASN A 219 -18.63 -20.90 -5.02
CA ASN A 219 -18.17 -21.66 -3.84
C ASN A 219 -17.23 -22.82 -4.23
N ASN A 220 -16.07 -22.53 -4.82
CA ASN A 220 -15.04 -23.51 -5.04
C ASN A 220 -13.81 -23.22 -4.16
N PRO A 221 -13.60 -23.92 -3.04
CA PRO A 221 -12.48 -23.65 -2.14
C PRO A 221 -11.12 -23.89 -2.81
N THR A 222 -11.02 -24.84 -3.71
CA THR A 222 -9.77 -25.15 -4.42
C THR A 222 -9.28 -23.98 -5.27
N SER A 223 -10.20 -23.28 -5.96
CA SER A 223 -9.82 -22.09 -6.74
C SER A 223 -9.51 -20.88 -5.85
N PHE A 224 -10.02 -20.85 -4.62
CA PHE A 224 -9.73 -19.80 -3.67
C PHE A 224 -8.25 -19.77 -3.27
N TYR A 225 -7.71 -20.89 -2.81
CA TYR A 225 -6.29 -21.00 -2.46
C TYR A 225 -5.39 -21.03 -3.69
N GLY A 226 -5.83 -21.66 -4.77
CA GLY A 226 -5.05 -21.83 -5.99
C GLY A 226 -4.61 -20.50 -6.64
N ILE A 227 -5.45 -19.46 -6.62
CA ILE A 227 -5.09 -18.14 -7.15
C ILE A 227 -3.94 -17.51 -6.36
N PHE A 228 -4.02 -17.52 -5.04
CA PHE A 228 -2.99 -16.90 -4.20
C PHE A 228 -1.67 -17.66 -4.27
N ILE A 229 -1.73 -19.00 -4.31
CA ILE A 229 -0.54 -19.84 -4.53
C ILE A 229 0.09 -19.50 -5.89
N LEU A 230 -0.72 -19.41 -6.95
CA LEU A 230 -0.22 -19.04 -8.28
C LEU A 230 0.42 -17.65 -8.29
N LEU A 231 -0.20 -16.65 -7.66
CA LEU A 231 0.36 -15.30 -7.55
C LEU A 231 1.69 -15.30 -6.78
N ILE A 232 1.76 -16.00 -5.65
CA ILE A 232 3.01 -16.11 -4.88
C ILE A 232 4.11 -16.80 -5.70
N LEU A 233 3.80 -17.90 -6.40
CA LEU A 233 4.76 -18.58 -7.27
C LEU A 233 5.26 -17.67 -8.41
N LEU A 234 4.37 -16.93 -9.06
CA LEU A 234 4.76 -15.97 -10.10
C LEU A 234 5.67 -14.88 -9.54
N LEU A 235 5.36 -14.35 -8.34
CA LEU A 235 6.21 -13.36 -7.68
C LEU A 235 7.59 -13.92 -7.32
N THR A 236 7.65 -15.17 -6.84
CA THR A 236 8.93 -15.85 -6.55
C THR A 236 9.80 -15.97 -7.81
N LEU A 237 9.19 -16.22 -8.97
CA LEU A 237 9.90 -16.26 -10.25
C LEU A 237 10.41 -14.88 -10.71
N ILE A 238 9.76 -13.80 -10.29
CA ILE A 238 10.15 -12.42 -10.62
C ILE A 238 11.21 -11.89 -9.64
N THR A 239 11.29 -12.39 -8.42
CA THR A 239 12.23 -11.94 -7.38
C THR A 239 13.70 -11.82 -7.85
N PRO A 240 14.28 -12.75 -8.65
CA PRO A 240 15.64 -12.59 -9.14
C PRO A 240 15.88 -11.36 -10.04
N TYR A 241 14.83 -10.78 -10.57
CA TYR A 241 14.86 -9.56 -11.39
C TYR A 241 14.54 -8.29 -10.59
N ALA A 242 14.38 -8.41 -9.27
CA ALA A 242 14.16 -7.27 -8.40
C ALA A 242 15.37 -6.32 -8.44
N SER A 243 15.10 -5.03 -8.39
CA SER A 243 16.15 -4.00 -8.37
C SER A 243 16.82 -3.96 -7.00
N SER A 244 18.16 -3.84 -7.01
CA SER A 244 18.95 -3.57 -5.80
C SER A 244 19.23 -2.07 -5.60
N SER A 245 18.68 -1.20 -6.45
CA SER A 245 18.80 0.25 -6.31
C SER A 245 17.99 0.73 -5.11
N PRO A 246 18.39 1.85 -4.47
CA PRO A 246 17.65 2.44 -3.36
C PRO A 246 16.22 2.77 -3.76
N ASP A 247 15.27 2.69 -2.83
CA ASP A 247 13.90 3.08 -3.07
C ASP A 247 13.75 4.61 -3.20
N GLY A 248 12.54 5.08 -3.53
CA GLY A 248 12.30 6.50 -3.76
C GLY A 248 12.64 7.38 -2.57
N LEU A 249 12.42 6.93 -1.33
CA LEU A 249 12.77 7.67 -0.12
C LEU A 249 14.26 7.53 0.21
N GLU A 250 14.82 6.32 0.12
CA GLU A 250 16.25 6.07 0.31
C GLU A 250 17.09 6.88 -0.68
N SER A 251 16.72 6.92 -1.94
CA SER A 251 17.39 7.71 -2.98
C SER A 251 17.38 9.20 -2.66
N VAL A 252 16.27 9.72 -2.14
CA VAL A 252 16.19 11.10 -1.65
C VAL A 252 17.07 11.29 -0.42
N ALA A 253 17.05 10.35 0.53
CA ALA A 253 17.85 10.38 1.74
C ALA A 253 19.35 10.38 1.41
N GLU A 254 19.81 9.49 0.54
CA GLU A 254 21.19 9.45 0.06
C GLU A 254 21.60 10.74 -0.64
N SER A 255 20.76 11.27 -1.53
CA SER A 255 21.04 12.49 -2.29
C SER A 255 21.23 13.72 -1.41
N TYR A 256 20.61 13.76 -0.25
CA TYR A 256 20.65 14.88 0.69
C TYR A 256 21.38 14.56 2.00
N GLY A 257 21.95 13.37 2.16
CA GLY A 257 22.83 13.00 3.28
C GLY A 257 22.11 12.82 4.62
N PHE A 258 20.91 12.26 4.62
CA PHE A 258 20.16 11.90 5.82
C PHE A 258 19.87 10.40 5.95
N ASN A 259 20.91 9.60 5.70
CA ASN A 259 20.93 8.16 5.94
C ASN A 259 21.31 7.88 7.38
#